data_da815a9505c6e763df6bee7e4c8c1eb7
#
_entry.id   da815a9505c6e763df6bee7e4c8c1eb7
#
_cell.length_a   1.000
_cell.length_b   1.000
_cell.length_c   1.000
_cell.angle_alpha   90.00
_cell.angle_beta   90.00
_cell.angle_gamma   90.00
#
_symmetry.space_group_name_H-M   'P 1'
#
loop_
_entity.id
_entity.type
_entity.pdbx_description
1 polymer ?
#
loop_
_entity_poly.entity_id
_entity_poly.type
_entity_poly.pdbx_seq_one_letter_code
_entity_poly.pdbx_strand_id
1 'polypeptide(L)'
;MNILRLFLLGVLLSCVLAVTADTPVGHLQVLGSHRPPSIDIDEFTLDNAPKPEAFYRDYVRNGKAAIFRGAVLGSKGFNLWTDEYIRENYGELEARIEGKKEKGGGIPVGETYIGRDTLRHFVDTYHNSSSYMVSELPQQMFKEVGIIPSVGACGLMAKRFVEIDIWWNGGGGKSIIHKDAFNQINCLFRGTKQWKLFEYKYEKWIYKHVEREDAIGGFSDVNVDAVDLIKHKDFAKIPWSNITIYAGDCLYLPKSYYHQVYSEGTNNLAVSILFSRMDGLDEIDVSDCNDKTDYKAIKHLDEFDVMWKWNGSGYMSMGRGDLVYGHQQDLIENINDFGEDLTVDMLSESQGLVAGEAPKEKFPDLEARNISRAFELLDLNGNGRLSVEEVEGATWDALRYYGLQIEEYEPSNSYIFEYSLIPYEKVRWLVTECFKRYEKLTRAKWVKLYVKNLKGTEHYANIVFDGLAGSADVVVASDVT
;
A
#
# COMPACT_ATOMS: atom_id res chain seq x y z
N MET A 1 -36.39 -57.72 24.33
CA MET A 1 -36.46 -56.66 23.30
C MET A 1 -36.46 -55.22 23.85
N ASN A 2 -36.16 -55.03 25.13
CA ASN A 2 -36.25 -53.71 25.79
C ASN A 2 -34.92 -53.12 26.28
N ILE A 3 -33.85 -53.92 26.38
CA ILE A 3 -32.56 -53.42 26.88
C ILE A 3 -31.74 -52.75 25.76
N LEU A 4 -31.86 -53.23 24.53
CA LEU A 4 -31.15 -52.63 23.37
C LEU A 4 -31.70 -51.26 22.95
N ARG A 5 -33.02 -51.01 23.15
CA ARG A 5 -33.64 -49.70 22.89
C ARG A 5 -33.26 -48.63 23.91
N LEU A 6 -33.07 -49.02 25.17
CA LEU A 6 -32.62 -48.09 26.22
C LEU A 6 -31.16 -47.66 26.02
N PHE A 7 -30.30 -48.58 25.55
CA PHE A 7 -28.91 -48.25 25.23
C PHE A 7 -28.75 -47.32 24.03
N LEU A 8 -29.55 -47.52 22.96
CA LEU A 8 -29.57 -46.63 21.78
C LEU A 8 -30.15 -45.24 22.09
N LEU A 9 -31.16 -45.14 22.95
CA LEU A 9 -31.67 -43.82 23.39
C LEU A 9 -30.67 -43.11 24.31
N GLY A 10 -29.94 -43.83 25.17
CA GLY A 10 -28.93 -43.27 26.04
C GLY A 10 -27.70 -42.75 25.25
N VAL A 11 -27.27 -43.46 24.20
CA VAL A 11 -26.17 -43.03 23.34
C VAL A 11 -26.61 -41.85 22.42
N LEU A 12 -27.83 -41.84 21.91
CA LEU A 12 -28.36 -40.71 21.15
C LEU A 12 -28.54 -39.45 22.04
N LEU A 13 -29.00 -39.59 23.29
CA LEU A 13 -29.12 -38.48 24.24
C LEU A 13 -27.73 -37.99 24.66
N SER A 14 -26.74 -38.87 24.83
CA SER A 14 -25.36 -38.50 25.17
C SER A 14 -24.65 -37.80 23.98
N CYS A 15 -24.93 -38.20 22.72
CA CYS A 15 -24.41 -37.50 21.56
C CYS A 15 -25.09 -36.15 21.33
N VAL A 16 -26.36 -35.99 21.72
CA VAL A 16 -27.06 -34.68 21.62
C VAL A 16 -26.66 -33.75 22.78
N LEU A 17 -26.25 -34.27 23.93
CA LEU A 17 -25.75 -33.48 25.06
C LEU A 17 -24.24 -33.11 24.95
N ALA A 18 -23.51 -33.75 24.02
CA ALA A 18 -22.10 -33.43 23.77
C ALA A 18 -21.88 -32.31 22.72
N VAL A 19 -22.96 -31.72 22.19
CA VAL A 19 -22.89 -30.67 21.14
C VAL A 19 -23.41 -29.31 21.63
N THR A 20 -23.56 -29.09 22.91
CA THR A 20 -23.75 -27.74 23.46
C THR A 20 -22.54 -27.31 24.30
N ALA A 21 -21.33 -27.41 23.76
CA ALA A 21 -20.32 -26.43 24.07
C ALA A 21 -20.90 -25.10 23.58
N ASP A 22 -21.16 -24.17 24.53
CA ASP A 22 -21.81 -22.89 24.24
C ASP A 22 -21.13 -22.21 23.06
N THR A 23 -21.80 -22.27 21.89
CA THR A 23 -21.32 -21.54 20.71
C THR A 23 -21.28 -20.06 21.08
N PRO A 24 -20.15 -19.37 21.00
CA PRO A 24 -20.07 -17.99 21.42
C PRO A 24 -21.08 -17.12 20.67
N VAL A 25 -21.70 -16.19 21.37
CA VAL A 25 -22.63 -15.23 20.75
C VAL A 25 -21.92 -14.51 19.60
N GLY A 26 -22.51 -14.49 18.43
CA GLY A 26 -21.94 -13.87 17.22
C GLY A 26 -20.92 -14.75 16.48
N HIS A 27 -20.71 -16.02 16.87
CA HIS A 27 -19.85 -16.93 16.12
C HIS A 27 -20.38 -17.15 14.70
N LEU A 28 -19.46 -17.05 13.72
CA LEU A 28 -19.73 -17.07 12.28
C LEU A 28 -20.72 -15.99 11.80
N GLN A 29 -20.84 -14.91 12.56
CA GLN A 29 -21.60 -13.72 12.16
C GLN A 29 -20.64 -12.55 11.89
N VAL A 30 -21.18 -11.47 11.30
CA VAL A 30 -20.43 -10.25 11.01
C VAL A 30 -19.82 -9.66 12.28
N LEU A 31 -18.62 -9.11 12.16
CA LEU A 31 -17.96 -8.41 13.25
C LEU A 31 -18.90 -7.35 13.87
N GLY A 32 -19.01 -7.38 15.18
CA GLY A 32 -19.96 -6.55 15.93
C GLY A 32 -21.15 -7.32 16.49
N SER A 33 -21.49 -8.49 15.94
CA SER A 33 -22.57 -9.33 16.46
C SER A 33 -22.28 -9.90 17.85
N HIS A 34 -20.99 -10.10 18.20
CA HIS A 34 -20.55 -10.51 19.53
C HIS A 34 -20.34 -9.32 20.47
N ARG A 35 -19.88 -8.18 19.92
CA ARG A 35 -19.60 -6.95 20.66
C ARG A 35 -19.58 -5.75 19.70
N PRO A 36 -20.30 -4.65 20.01
CA PRO A 36 -20.27 -3.45 19.20
C PRO A 36 -18.88 -2.79 19.21
N PRO A 37 -18.60 -1.88 18.26
CA PRO A 37 -17.42 -1.03 18.33
C PRO A 37 -17.42 -0.24 19.63
N SER A 38 -16.24 0.00 20.21
CA SER A 38 -16.08 0.57 21.55
C SER A 38 -15.01 1.66 21.61
N ILE A 39 -14.38 2.00 20.48
CA ILE A 39 -13.40 3.07 20.38
C ILE A 39 -13.96 4.13 19.44
N ASP A 40 -14.12 5.33 19.95
CA ASP A 40 -14.46 6.50 19.17
C ASP A 40 -13.19 7.11 18.55
N ILE A 41 -13.31 7.67 17.36
CA ILE A 41 -12.23 8.35 16.65
C ILE A 41 -12.54 9.85 16.65
N ASP A 42 -11.55 10.65 17.01
CA ASP A 42 -11.68 12.11 17.03
C ASP A 42 -11.93 12.66 15.62
N GLU A 43 -12.85 13.61 15.52
CA GLU A 43 -13.23 14.23 14.26
C GLU A 43 -12.91 15.73 14.29
N PHE A 44 -12.33 16.21 13.20
CA PHE A 44 -11.96 17.60 12.98
C PHE A 44 -12.57 18.13 11.69
N THR A 45 -12.74 19.44 11.62
CA THR A 45 -12.87 20.19 10.37
C THR A 45 -11.60 21.03 10.19
N LEU A 46 -11.42 21.68 9.05
CA LEU A 46 -10.28 22.59 8.85
C LEU A 46 -10.26 23.75 9.86
N ASP A 47 -11.41 24.13 10.43
CA ASP A 47 -11.50 25.24 11.38
C ASP A 47 -10.95 24.90 12.76
N ASN A 48 -11.02 23.64 13.17
CA ASN A 48 -10.58 23.16 14.48
C ASN A 48 -9.49 22.09 14.42
N ALA A 49 -8.92 21.86 13.23
CA ALA A 49 -7.83 20.91 13.04
C ALA A 49 -6.62 21.30 13.90
N PRO A 50 -5.96 20.34 14.55
CA PRO A 50 -4.77 20.62 15.34
C PRO A 50 -3.64 21.13 14.44
N LYS A 51 -2.84 22.08 14.97
CA LYS A 51 -1.61 22.53 14.31
C LYS A 51 -0.60 21.40 14.22
N PRO A 52 0.40 21.45 13.32
CA PRO A 52 1.36 20.36 13.12
C PRO A 52 2.00 19.81 14.39
N GLU A 53 2.48 20.66 15.27
CA GLU A 53 3.09 20.26 16.55
C GLU A 53 2.11 19.48 17.44
N ALA A 54 0.90 20.02 17.61
CA ALA A 54 -0.15 19.37 18.41
C ALA A 54 -0.62 18.06 17.75
N PHE A 55 -0.75 18.05 16.42
CA PHE A 55 -1.14 16.86 15.69
C PHE A 55 -0.09 15.75 15.83
N TYR A 56 1.19 16.09 15.71
CA TYR A 56 2.27 15.14 15.96
C TYR A 56 2.20 14.59 17.38
N ARG A 57 2.22 15.47 18.39
CA ARG A 57 2.27 15.07 19.79
C ARG A 57 1.08 14.20 20.21
N ASP A 58 -0.13 14.57 19.79
CA ASP A 58 -1.36 13.97 20.31
C ASP A 58 -1.85 12.79 19.47
N TYR A 59 -1.49 12.73 18.18
CA TYR A 59 -1.97 11.70 17.22
C TYR A 59 -0.85 10.85 16.64
N VAL A 60 0.15 11.43 15.99
CA VAL A 60 1.18 10.67 15.28
C VAL A 60 2.04 9.89 16.25
N ARG A 61 2.61 10.55 17.25
CA ARG A 61 3.45 9.95 18.28
C ARG A 61 2.69 8.89 19.10
N ASN A 62 1.43 9.15 19.39
CA ASN A 62 0.59 8.27 20.20
C ASN A 62 -0.12 7.18 19.37
N GLY A 63 0.05 7.15 18.05
CA GLY A 63 -0.60 6.18 17.18
C GLY A 63 -2.12 6.22 17.28
N LYS A 64 -2.73 7.42 17.26
CA LYS A 64 -4.19 7.60 17.31
C LYS A 64 -4.71 8.01 15.95
N ALA A 65 -5.72 7.31 15.44
CA ALA A 65 -6.42 7.69 14.22
C ALA A 65 -7.26 8.95 14.42
N ALA A 66 -7.50 9.71 13.35
CA ALA A 66 -8.34 10.90 13.36
C ALA A 66 -9.02 11.12 12.02
N ILE A 67 -10.21 11.69 12.02
CA ILE A 67 -10.99 12.01 10.82
C ILE A 67 -10.98 13.54 10.62
N PHE A 68 -10.77 13.97 9.39
CA PHE A 68 -10.84 15.37 8.98
C PHE A 68 -12.00 15.52 8.00
N ARG A 69 -13.13 16.02 8.50
CA ARG A 69 -14.37 16.18 7.73
C ARG A 69 -14.25 17.35 6.75
N GLY A 70 -14.61 17.09 5.51
CA GLY A 70 -14.59 18.08 4.45
C GLY A 70 -13.18 18.58 4.07
N ALA A 71 -12.13 17.89 4.48
CA ALA A 71 -10.75 18.38 4.39
C ALA A 71 -10.25 18.58 2.96
N VAL A 72 -10.75 17.84 1.96
CA VAL A 72 -10.34 17.99 0.57
C VAL A 72 -11.35 18.71 -0.32
N LEU A 73 -12.40 19.29 0.24
CA LEU A 73 -13.36 20.09 -0.54
C LEU A 73 -12.69 21.28 -1.24
N GLY A 74 -11.61 21.83 -0.66
CA GLY A 74 -10.77 22.86 -1.27
C GLY A 74 -9.71 22.36 -2.24
N SER A 75 -9.53 21.06 -2.38
CA SER A 75 -8.60 20.45 -3.34
C SER A 75 -9.13 20.63 -4.77
N LYS A 76 -8.26 21.01 -5.72
CA LYS A 76 -8.66 21.15 -7.12
C LYS A 76 -9.23 19.87 -7.69
N GLY A 77 -8.60 18.72 -7.40
CA GLY A 77 -9.04 17.40 -7.87
C GLY A 77 -10.43 17.02 -7.39
N PHE A 78 -10.84 17.43 -6.19
CA PHE A 78 -12.19 17.16 -5.69
C PHE A 78 -13.28 17.72 -6.63
N ASN A 79 -13.03 18.88 -7.18
CA ASN A 79 -13.98 19.57 -8.07
C ASN A 79 -13.78 19.20 -9.55
N LEU A 80 -12.56 18.89 -9.98
CA LEU A 80 -12.21 18.69 -11.37
C LEU A 80 -12.29 17.23 -11.83
N TRP A 81 -11.96 16.27 -10.99
CA TRP A 81 -11.77 14.88 -11.39
C TRP A 81 -13.11 14.20 -11.74
N THR A 82 -13.70 14.53 -12.87
CA THR A 82 -14.71 13.70 -13.51
C THR A 82 -14.03 12.66 -14.40
N ASP A 83 -14.74 11.64 -14.85
CA ASP A 83 -14.20 10.62 -15.76
C ASP A 83 -13.77 11.29 -17.09
N GLU A 84 -14.54 12.25 -17.60
CA GLU A 84 -14.20 13.05 -18.77
C GLU A 84 -12.92 13.86 -18.55
N TYR A 85 -12.82 14.56 -17.43
CA TYR A 85 -11.65 15.37 -17.11
C TYR A 85 -10.38 14.52 -17.04
N ILE A 86 -10.41 13.38 -16.34
CA ILE A 86 -9.28 12.46 -16.23
C ILE A 86 -8.93 11.90 -17.62
N ARG A 87 -9.92 11.51 -18.41
CA ARG A 87 -9.71 11.00 -19.78
C ARG A 87 -9.01 12.02 -20.67
N GLU A 88 -9.40 13.29 -20.59
CA GLU A 88 -8.89 14.35 -21.45
C GLU A 88 -7.51 14.85 -21.03
N ASN A 89 -7.28 15.01 -19.72
CA ASN A 89 -6.07 15.65 -19.21
C ASN A 89 -4.97 14.67 -18.82
N TYR A 90 -5.33 13.43 -18.43
CA TYR A 90 -4.42 12.41 -17.88
C TYR A 90 -4.56 11.04 -18.55
N GLY A 91 -5.38 10.93 -19.59
CA GLY A 91 -5.75 9.65 -20.21
C GLY A 91 -4.59 8.80 -20.73
N GLU A 92 -3.49 9.43 -21.11
CA GLU A 92 -2.29 8.72 -21.62
C GLU A 92 -1.36 8.23 -20.49
N LEU A 93 -1.58 8.67 -19.26
CA LEU A 93 -0.84 8.16 -18.12
C LEU A 93 -1.29 6.74 -17.80
N GLU A 94 -0.36 5.95 -17.30
CA GLU A 94 -0.60 4.57 -16.92
C GLU A 94 -0.92 4.48 -15.42
N ALA A 95 -1.55 3.40 -15.01
CA ALA A 95 -1.78 3.04 -13.61
C ALA A 95 -1.70 1.53 -13.44
N ARG A 96 -1.33 1.07 -12.25
CA ARG A 96 -1.38 -0.33 -11.89
C ARG A 96 -2.83 -0.72 -11.59
N ILE A 97 -3.26 -1.81 -12.20
CA ILE A 97 -4.63 -2.31 -12.11
C ILE A 97 -4.62 -3.71 -11.52
N GLU A 98 -5.50 -3.95 -10.58
CA GLU A 98 -5.69 -5.20 -9.86
C GLU A 98 -7.15 -5.68 -9.98
N GLY A 99 -7.44 -6.90 -9.52
CA GLY A 99 -8.81 -7.41 -9.42
C GLY A 99 -9.49 -6.95 -8.14
N LYS A 100 -10.78 -6.65 -8.19
CA LYS A 100 -11.58 -6.21 -7.02
C LYS A 100 -11.73 -7.26 -5.92
N LYS A 101 -11.58 -8.54 -6.24
CA LYS A 101 -11.86 -9.64 -5.31
C LYS A 101 -10.62 -9.98 -4.53
N GLU A 102 -10.75 -10.00 -3.22
CA GLU A 102 -9.78 -10.64 -2.36
C GLU A 102 -9.61 -12.11 -2.73
N LYS A 103 -8.37 -12.54 -2.79
CA LYS A 103 -8.07 -13.96 -2.89
C LYS A 103 -7.98 -14.55 -1.49
N GLY A 104 -8.74 -15.60 -1.24
CA GLY A 104 -8.52 -16.46 -0.08
C GLY A 104 -7.13 -17.10 -0.17
N GLY A 105 -6.58 -17.51 1.00
CA GLY A 105 -5.36 -18.32 1.03
C GLY A 105 -4.05 -17.54 1.11
N GLY A 106 -4.03 -16.34 1.70
CA GLY A 106 -2.78 -15.64 2.05
C GLY A 106 -2.14 -14.85 0.91
N ILE A 107 -2.81 -14.70 -0.22
CA ILE A 107 -2.38 -13.82 -1.29
C ILE A 107 -3.02 -12.45 -1.05
N PRO A 108 -2.24 -11.37 -0.98
CA PRO A 108 -2.76 -10.02 -0.86
C PRO A 108 -3.77 -9.69 -1.94
N VAL A 109 -4.75 -8.86 -1.58
CA VAL A 109 -5.66 -8.28 -2.57
C VAL A 109 -4.84 -7.68 -3.70
N GLY A 110 -5.21 -7.99 -4.92
CA GLY A 110 -4.70 -7.31 -6.06
C GLY A 110 -3.52 -7.92 -6.79
N GLU A 111 -2.94 -8.99 -6.31
CA GLU A 111 -1.89 -9.70 -7.06
C GLU A 111 -2.49 -10.58 -8.17
N THR A 112 -3.39 -10.05 -8.97
CA THR A 112 -3.96 -10.81 -10.07
C THR A 112 -3.96 -10.10 -11.40
N TYR A 113 -3.16 -10.63 -12.29
CA TYR A 113 -3.37 -10.77 -13.73
C TYR A 113 -3.61 -9.53 -14.60
N ILE A 114 -3.92 -8.35 -14.07
CA ILE A 114 -4.30 -7.23 -14.91
C ILE A 114 -3.09 -6.38 -15.27
N GLY A 115 -2.17 -6.15 -14.33
CA GLY A 115 -0.93 -5.43 -14.60
C GLY A 115 -1.13 -3.93 -14.68
N ARG A 116 -0.83 -3.31 -15.81
CA ARG A 116 -0.88 -1.87 -16.02
C ARG A 116 -1.81 -1.52 -17.17
N ASP A 117 -2.53 -0.41 -17.03
CA ASP A 117 -3.45 0.12 -18.02
C ASP A 117 -3.36 1.65 -18.10
N THR A 118 -3.83 2.24 -19.18
CA THR A 118 -3.97 3.69 -19.29
C THR A 118 -5.15 4.19 -18.47
N LEU A 119 -5.04 5.42 -17.94
CA LEU A 119 -6.16 6.05 -17.25
C LEU A 119 -7.40 6.18 -18.16
N ARG A 120 -7.19 6.44 -19.46
CA ARG A 120 -8.26 6.49 -20.46
C ARG A 120 -9.07 5.19 -20.49
N HIS A 121 -8.41 4.06 -20.69
CA HIS A 121 -9.09 2.77 -20.77
C HIS A 121 -9.71 2.39 -19.43
N PHE A 122 -9.05 2.69 -18.34
CA PHE A 122 -9.59 2.42 -17.01
C PHE A 122 -10.91 3.17 -16.77
N VAL A 123 -10.97 4.49 -17.01
CA VAL A 123 -12.21 5.27 -16.81
C VAL A 123 -13.34 4.85 -17.74
N ASP A 124 -13.01 4.32 -18.92
CA ASP A 124 -14.00 3.81 -19.87
C ASP A 124 -14.59 2.45 -19.43
N THR A 125 -13.91 1.69 -18.56
CA THR A 125 -14.26 0.29 -18.30
C THR A 125 -14.51 -0.06 -16.83
N TYR A 126 -14.02 0.69 -15.86
CA TYR A 126 -14.02 0.29 -14.44
C TYR A 126 -15.41 0.10 -13.83
N HIS A 127 -16.44 0.77 -14.35
CA HIS A 127 -17.81 0.60 -13.87
C HIS A 127 -18.37 -0.80 -14.12
N ASN A 128 -17.97 -1.41 -15.23
CA ASN A 128 -18.50 -2.70 -15.71
C ASN A 128 -17.47 -3.85 -15.56
N SER A 129 -16.35 -3.59 -14.92
CA SER A 129 -15.29 -4.57 -14.74
C SER A 129 -15.01 -4.86 -13.26
N SER A 130 -14.21 -5.88 -13.01
CA SER A 130 -13.64 -6.14 -11.69
C SER A 130 -12.33 -5.39 -11.46
N SER A 131 -11.97 -4.46 -12.31
CA SER A 131 -10.74 -3.69 -12.21
C SER A 131 -10.72 -2.81 -10.97
N TYR A 132 -9.59 -2.79 -10.29
CA TYR A 132 -9.29 -1.95 -9.16
C TYR A 132 -7.94 -1.28 -9.39
N MET A 133 -7.93 0.03 -9.49
CA MET A 133 -6.70 0.78 -9.55
C MET A 133 -6.10 0.87 -8.15
N VAL A 134 -4.92 0.29 -7.99
CA VAL A 134 -4.06 0.37 -6.81
C VAL A 134 -2.69 0.74 -7.34
N SER A 135 -2.37 2.01 -7.33
CA SER A 135 -1.24 2.55 -8.07
C SER A 135 -0.63 3.72 -7.34
N GLU A 136 0.65 3.95 -7.55
CA GLU A 136 1.24 5.25 -7.27
C GLU A 136 0.54 6.32 -8.13
N LEU A 137 0.24 7.47 -7.54
CA LEU A 137 -0.39 8.58 -8.25
C LEU A 137 0.63 9.23 -9.19
N PRO A 138 0.33 9.37 -10.50
CA PRO A 138 1.22 10.10 -11.40
C PRO A 138 1.49 11.54 -10.93
N GLN A 139 2.75 11.94 -10.87
CA GLN A 139 3.16 13.26 -10.33
C GLN A 139 2.50 14.46 -11.05
N GLN A 140 2.08 14.29 -12.31
CA GLN A 140 1.35 15.32 -13.05
C GLN A 140 0.01 15.69 -12.40
N MET A 141 -0.54 14.80 -11.57
CA MET A 141 -1.80 15.01 -10.85
C MET A 141 -1.59 15.66 -9.46
N PHE A 142 -0.36 15.76 -8.98
CA PHE A 142 -0.03 16.31 -7.65
C PHE A 142 -0.56 17.72 -7.44
N LYS A 143 -0.52 18.56 -8.47
CA LYS A 143 -1.02 19.95 -8.46
C LYS A 143 -2.53 20.09 -8.14
N GLU A 144 -3.25 18.96 -8.11
CA GLU A 144 -4.69 18.92 -7.88
C GLU A 144 -5.07 18.23 -6.59
N VAL A 145 -4.10 17.63 -5.86
CA VAL A 145 -4.31 16.96 -4.58
C VAL A 145 -3.88 17.86 -3.44
N GLY A 146 -4.85 18.23 -2.62
CA GLY A 146 -4.61 19.04 -1.42
C GLY A 146 -4.23 18.19 -0.21
N ILE A 147 -3.42 18.77 0.67
CA ILE A 147 -2.96 18.17 1.93
C ILE A 147 -3.57 18.90 3.11
N ILE A 148 -4.01 18.14 4.12
CA ILE A 148 -4.51 18.71 5.37
C ILE A 148 -3.45 19.59 6.06
N PRO A 149 -3.81 20.77 6.57
CA PRO A 149 -2.85 21.70 7.19
C PRO A 149 -2.13 21.13 8.42
N SER A 150 -2.76 20.20 9.15
CA SER A 150 -2.13 19.51 10.28
C SER A 150 -0.84 18.76 9.93
N VAL A 151 -0.66 18.42 8.65
CA VAL A 151 0.56 17.78 8.13
C VAL A 151 1.33 18.73 7.22
N GLY A 152 0.63 19.45 6.34
CA GLY A 152 1.25 20.17 5.22
C GLY A 152 1.49 21.68 5.47
N ALA A 153 1.00 22.29 6.56
CA ALA A 153 1.15 23.73 6.74
C ALA A 153 2.61 24.16 6.90
N CYS A 154 3.37 23.43 7.73
CA CYS A 154 4.79 23.68 8.05
C CYS A 154 5.34 22.52 8.89
N GLY A 155 6.63 22.57 9.22
CA GLY A 155 7.29 21.63 10.11
C GLY A 155 7.77 20.36 9.43
N LEU A 156 8.31 19.48 10.24
CA LEU A 156 9.03 18.28 9.75
C LEU A 156 8.14 17.32 8.96
N MET A 157 6.87 17.13 9.36
CA MET A 157 5.96 16.22 8.64
C MET A 157 5.79 16.63 7.18
N ALA A 158 5.69 17.94 6.91
CA ALA A 158 5.57 18.48 5.55
C ALA A 158 6.80 18.21 4.65
N LYS A 159 7.92 17.78 5.23
CA LYS A 159 9.19 17.49 4.55
C LYS A 159 9.45 15.99 4.40
N ARG A 160 8.51 15.13 4.82
CA ARG A 160 8.73 13.68 4.93
C ARG A 160 7.66 12.84 4.26
N PHE A 161 7.13 13.31 3.13
CA PHE A 161 6.26 12.48 2.30
C PHE A 161 7.06 11.40 1.58
N VAL A 162 6.57 10.17 1.67
CA VAL A 162 7.25 8.99 1.12
C VAL A 162 6.68 8.65 -0.26
N GLU A 163 5.38 8.47 -0.35
CA GLU A 163 4.71 7.95 -1.53
C GLU A 163 3.26 8.44 -1.56
N ILE A 164 2.70 8.58 -2.73
CA ILE A 164 1.31 9.03 -2.92
C ILE A 164 0.59 7.99 -3.77
N ASP A 165 -0.45 7.39 -3.22
CA ASP A 165 -1.19 6.33 -3.87
C ASP A 165 -2.60 6.74 -4.27
N ILE A 166 -3.07 6.19 -5.38
CA ILE A 166 -4.46 6.29 -5.82
C ILE A 166 -5.15 4.94 -5.75
N TRP A 167 -6.35 4.94 -5.17
CA TRP A 167 -7.23 3.79 -4.98
C TRP A 167 -8.56 4.07 -5.63
N TRP A 168 -8.84 3.44 -6.79
CA TRP A 168 -10.05 3.74 -7.55
C TRP A 168 -10.72 2.49 -8.08
N ASN A 169 -12.01 2.33 -7.78
CA ASN A 169 -12.84 1.22 -8.25
C ASN A 169 -14.31 1.62 -8.43
N GLY A 170 -15.07 0.78 -9.09
CA GLY A 170 -16.52 0.95 -9.29
C GLY A 170 -17.38 0.56 -8.07
N GLY A 171 -16.83 0.58 -6.84
CA GLY A 171 -17.52 0.15 -5.62
C GLY A 171 -17.50 -1.36 -5.40
N GLY A 172 -17.90 -1.81 -4.20
CA GLY A 172 -17.91 -3.21 -3.79
C GLY A 172 -16.53 -3.81 -3.53
N GLY A 173 -15.47 -3.00 -3.59
CA GLY A 173 -14.11 -3.41 -3.24
C GLY A 173 -13.97 -3.55 -1.72
N LYS A 174 -13.24 -4.59 -1.28
CA LYS A 174 -13.05 -4.90 0.12
C LYS A 174 -11.64 -5.41 0.36
N SER A 175 -10.96 -4.91 1.40
CA SER A 175 -9.71 -5.47 1.88
C SER A 175 -9.96 -6.48 3.01
N ILE A 176 -9.03 -7.42 3.21
CA ILE A 176 -8.95 -8.18 4.46
C ILE A 176 -8.34 -7.30 5.57
N ILE A 177 -8.33 -7.78 6.82
CA ILE A 177 -7.62 -7.07 7.88
C ILE A 177 -6.13 -7.12 7.57
N HIS A 178 -5.49 -5.96 7.51
CA HIS A 178 -4.06 -5.80 7.28
C HIS A 178 -3.53 -4.56 8.02
N LYS A 179 -2.24 -4.37 8.01
CA LYS A 179 -1.58 -3.14 8.47
C LYS A 179 -0.64 -2.60 7.40
N ASP A 180 -0.50 -1.29 7.37
CA ASP A 180 0.47 -0.59 6.54
C ASP A 180 1.67 -0.14 7.37
N ALA A 181 2.82 0.02 6.71
CA ALA A 181 4.05 0.40 7.36
C ALA A 181 4.13 1.89 7.73
N PHE A 182 3.38 2.73 7.03
CA PHE A 182 3.52 4.18 7.09
C PHE A 182 2.36 4.85 7.81
N ASN A 183 2.63 6.06 8.31
CA ASN A 183 1.57 7.00 8.60
C ASN A 183 0.94 7.44 7.28
N GLN A 184 -0.38 7.49 7.21
CA GLN A 184 -1.07 7.88 5.99
C GLN A 184 -2.25 8.81 6.25
N ILE A 185 -2.47 9.72 5.31
CA ILE A 185 -3.69 10.49 5.19
C ILE A 185 -4.44 9.96 3.97
N ASN A 186 -5.50 9.18 4.21
CA ASN A 186 -6.36 8.67 3.14
C ASN A 186 -7.52 9.64 2.92
N CYS A 187 -7.52 10.33 1.80
CA CYS A 187 -8.53 11.32 1.42
C CYS A 187 -9.47 10.76 0.37
N LEU A 188 -10.77 10.86 0.61
CA LEU A 188 -11.80 10.32 -0.26
C LEU A 188 -12.34 11.41 -1.19
N PHE A 189 -12.08 11.27 -2.47
CA PHE A 189 -12.55 12.20 -3.52
C PHE A 189 -13.93 11.83 -4.04
N ARG A 190 -14.27 10.54 -4.06
CA ARG A 190 -15.58 10.04 -4.49
C ARG A 190 -16.00 8.81 -3.68
N GLY A 191 -17.29 8.63 -3.51
CA GLY A 191 -17.89 7.46 -2.88
C GLY A 191 -17.93 7.53 -1.36
N THR A 192 -17.99 6.35 -0.75
CA THR A 192 -18.05 6.17 0.69
C THR A 192 -17.15 4.99 1.05
N LYS A 193 -16.36 5.12 2.10
CA LYS A 193 -15.54 4.02 2.65
C LYS A 193 -15.90 3.75 4.09
N GLN A 194 -16.16 2.50 4.40
CA GLN A 194 -16.27 2.01 5.77
C GLN A 194 -14.94 1.39 6.20
N TRP A 195 -14.51 1.69 7.41
CA TRP A 195 -13.28 1.21 8.00
C TRP A 195 -13.55 0.53 9.33
N LYS A 196 -13.00 -0.66 9.51
CA LYS A 196 -12.88 -1.31 10.81
C LYS A 196 -11.44 -1.20 11.24
N LEU A 197 -11.21 -0.59 12.41
CA LEU A 197 -9.89 -0.22 12.89
C LEU A 197 -9.56 -0.95 14.20
N PHE A 198 -8.31 -1.42 14.31
CA PHE A 198 -7.80 -2.15 15.47
C PHE A 198 -6.42 -1.61 15.81
N GLU A 199 -6.22 -1.19 17.06
CA GLU A 199 -4.93 -0.65 17.49
C GLU A 199 -3.84 -1.72 17.47
N TYR A 200 -2.62 -1.32 17.11
CA TYR A 200 -1.44 -2.18 17.03
C TYR A 200 -1.14 -2.96 18.32
N LYS A 201 -1.39 -2.37 19.48
CA LYS A 201 -1.16 -3.04 20.78
C LYS A 201 -1.90 -4.39 20.95
N TYR A 202 -2.91 -4.65 20.11
CA TYR A 202 -3.66 -5.91 20.09
C TYR A 202 -3.17 -6.89 19.00
N GLU A 203 -2.05 -6.61 18.35
CA GLU A 203 -1.48 -7.41 17.25
C GLU A 203 -1.46 -8.91 17.53
N LYS A 204 -1.05 -9.32 18.74
CA LYS A 204 -0.99 -10.74 19.15
C LYS A 204 -2.35 -11.47 19.08
N TRP A 205 -3.47 -10.75 19.03
CA TRP A 205 -4.82 -11.30 18.94
C TRP A 205 -5.45 -11.15 17.57
N ILE A 206 -4.75 -10.53 16.62
CA ILE A 206 -5.22 -10.29 15.22
C ILE A 206 -5.06 -11.55 14.36
N TYR A 207 -4.29 -12.55 14.80
CA TYR A 207 -4.05 -13.80 14.06
C TYR A 207 -3.47 -13.54 12.66
N LYS A 208 -2.23 -13.09 12.61
CA LYS A 208 -1.50 -12.86 11.37
C LYS A 208 -1.40 -14.14 10.56
N HIS A 209 -1.66 -14.05 9.27
CA HIS A 209 -1.52 -15.15 8.33
C HIS A 209 -0.25 -15.03 7.49
N VAL A 210 0.07 -13.83 7.02
CA VAL A 210 1.26 -13.53 6.23
C VAL A 210 1.96 -12.32 6.84
N GLU A 211 3.23 -12.49 7.18
CA GLU A 211 4.12 -11.36 7.47
C GLU A 211 4.86 -11.01 6.17
N ARG A 212 4.97 -9.75 5.88
CA ARG A 212 5.87 -9.25 4.86
C ARG A 212 7.18 -8.88 5.53
N GLU A 213 8.30 -9.41 5.00
CA GLU A 213 9.64 -9.19 5.54
C GLU A 213 10.05 -7.72 5.53
N ASP A 214 9.55 -6.98 4.56
CA ASP A 214 9.82 -5.55 4.35
C ASP A 214 9.06 -4.60 5.29
N ALA A 215 8.48 -5.10 6.37
CA ALA A 215 7.67 -4.33 7.32
C ALA A 215 6.49 -3.55 6.68
N ILE A 216 6.18 -3.79 5.42
CA ILE A 216 5.08 -3.11 4.70
C ILE A 216 3.73 -3.52 5.25
N GLY A 217 3.67 -4.63 5.98
CA GLY A 217 2.39 -5.01 6.55
C GLY A 217 2.31 -6.46 6.99
N GLY A 218 1.11 -6.87 7.26
CA GLY A 218 0.76 -8.23 7.56
C GLY A 218 -0.73 -8.39 7.38
N PHE A 219 -1.15 -9.62 7.05
CA PHE A 219 -2.55 -9.94 6.80
C PHE A 219 -3.08 -10.86 7.90
N SER A 220 -4.32 -10.63 8.30
CA SER A 220 -5.05 -11.51 9.20
C SER A 220 -5.91 -12.50 8.44
N ASP A 221 -6.05 -13.72 8.95
CA ASP A 221 -7.00 -14.70 8.44
C ASP A 221 -8.40 -14.59 9.07
N VAL A 222 -8.64 -13.57 9.89
CA VAL A 222 -9.95 -13.30 10.47
C VAL A 222 -10.89 -12.73 9.42
N ASN A 223 -11.94 -13.46 9.10
CA ASN A 223 -13.01 -12.96 8.25
C ASN A 223 -14.00 -12.11 9.04
N VAL A 224 -14.03 -10.80 8.79
CA VAL A 224 -14.92 -9.85 9.49
C VAL A 224 -16.41 -10.03 9.15
N ASP A 225 -16.74 -10.72 8.06
CA ASP A 225 -18.12 -10.98 7.68
C ASP A 225 -18.69 -12.26 8.32
N ALA A 226 -17.79 -13.14 8.80
CA ALA A 226 -18.16 -14.39 9.47
C ALA A 226 -17.06 -14.75 10.47
N VAL A 227 -17.02 -14.04 11.60
CA VAL A 227 -15.94 -14.19 12.59
C VAL A 227 -16.03 -15.55 13.29
N ASP A 228 -15.04 -16.41 13.06
CA ASP A 228 -14.91 -17.68 13.78
C ASP A 228 -14.38 -17.45 15.21
N LEU A 229 -15.28 -17.25 16.15
CA LEU A 229 -14.94 -17.00 17.56
C LEU A 229 -14.44 -18.24 18.31
N ILE A 230 -14.49 -19.41 17.72
CA ILE A 230 -13.89 -20.63 18.26
C ILE A 230 -12.42 -20.68 17.86
N LYS A 231 -12.13 -20.51 16.59
CA LYS A 231 -10.76 -20.44 16.02
C LYS A 231 -10.01 -19.22 16.56
N HIS A 232 -10.66 -18.05 16.54
CA HIS A 232 -10.08 -16.75 16.88
C HIS A 232 -10.64 -16.19 18.20
N LYS A 233 -10.60 -16.99 19.26
CA LYS A 233 -11.24 -16.68 20.56
C LYS A 233 -10.78 -15.36 21.19
N ASP A 234 -9.53 -14.98 20.98
CA ASP A 234 -8.97 -13.76 21.58
C ASP A 234 -9.32 -12.52 20.75
N PHE A 235 -9.62 -12.67 19.47
CA PHE A 235 -10.10 -11.58 18.61
C PHE A 235 -11.41 -10.97 19.15
N ALA A 236 -12.27 -11.77 19.75
CA ALA A 236 -13.49 -11.28 20.39
C ALA A 236 -13.26 -10.26 21.51
N LYS A 237 -12.04 -10.18 22.06
CA LYS A 237 -11.67 -9.28 23.17
C LYS A 237 -11.15 -7.93 22.69
N ILE A 238 -10.81 -7.79 21.40
CA ILE A 238 -10.17 -6.59 20.86
C ILE A 238 -11.19 -5.45 20.79
N PRO A 239 -10.93 -4.31 21.45
CA PRO A 239 -11.66 -3.08 21.18
C PRO A 239 -11.42 -2.63 19.74
N TRP A 240 -12.45 -2.16 19.07
CA TRP A 240 -12.36 -1.77 17.67
C TRP A 240 -13.24 -0.55 17.37
N SER A 241 -12.91 0.15 16.27
CA SER A 241 -13.70 1.25 15.75
C SER A 241 -14.37 0.85 14.44
N ASN A 242 -15.56 1.37 14.22
CA ASN A 242 -16.27 1.30 12.95
C ASN A 242 -16.58 2.73 12.50
N ILE A 243 -15.91 3.17 11.45
CA ILE A 243 -16.05 4.54 10.95
C ILE A 243 -16.45 4.56 9.49
N THR A 244 -17.10 5.63 9.09
CA THR A 244 -17.42 5.89 7.69
C THR A 244 -16.87 7.26 7.31
N ILE A 245 -16.14 7.31 6.20
CA ILE A 245 -15.74 8.56 5.56
C ILE A 245 -16.48 8.72 4.24
N TYR A 246 -16.82 9.95 3.93
CA TYR A 246 -17.55 10.36 2.74
C TYR A 246 -16.66 11.17 1.81
N ALA A 247 -17.08 11.32 0.56
CA ALA A 247 -16.38 12.19 -0.37
C ALA A 247 -16.18 13.60 0.24
N GLY A 248 -14.94 14.06 0.26
CA GLY A 248 -14.50 15.28 0.92
C GLY A 248 -13.73 15.05 2.23
N ASP A 249 -13.90 13.91 2.88
CA ASP A 249 -13.23 13.60 4.15
C ASP A 249 -11.84 12.99 3.95
N CYS A 250 -10.97 13.16 4.95
CA CYS A 250 -9.72 12.42 5.08
C CYS A 250 -9.66 11.66 6.39
N LEU A 251 -9.07 10.47 6.37
CA LEU A 251 -8.72 9.68 7.53
C LEU A 251 -7.20 9.72 7.74
N TYR A 252 -6.74 10.17 8.90
CA TYR A 252 -5.40 9.85 9.35
C TYR A 252 -5.39 8.44 9.95
N LEU A 253 -4.58 7.57 9.37
CA LEU A 253 -4.34 6.23 9.86
C LEU A 253 -2.87 6.11 10.29
N PRO A 254 -2.61 5.84 11.57
CA PRO A 254 -1.25 5.64 12.06
C PRO A 254 -0.60 4.40 11.44
N LYS A 255 0.71 4.43 11.30
CA LYS A 255 1.49 3.23 10.93
C LYS A 255 1.11 2.03 11.80
N SER A 256 1.18 0.86 11.22
CA SER A 256 0.91 -0.41 11.92
C SER A 256 -0.51 -0.58 12.48
N TYR A 257 -1.41 0.34 12.20
CA TYR A 257 -2.81 0.21 12.59
C TYR A 257 -3.49 -0.87 11.76
N TYR A 258 -4.03 -1.90 12.39
CA TYR A 258 -4.75 -2.93 11.65
C TYR A 258 -6.10 -2.41 11.19
N HIS A 259 -6.41 -2.67 9.93
CA HIS A 259 -7.67 -2.17 9.37
C HIS A 259 -8.22 -3.08 8.28
N GLN A 260 -9.53 -2.99 8.11
CA GLN A 260 -10.28 -3.54 6.99
C GLN A 260 -11.09 -2.42 6.37
N VAL A 261 -11.08 -2.33 5.04
CA VAL A 261 -11.78 -1.29 4.28
C VAL A 261 -12.85 -1.92 3.40
N TYR A 262 -13.99 -1.26 3.30
CA TYR A 262 -15.03 -1.58 2.34
C TYR A 262 -15.41 -0.31 1.55
N SER A 263 -15.33 -0.39 0.23
CA SER A 263 -15.68 0.69 -0.70
C SER A 263 -17.14 0.54 -1.14
N GLU A 264 -18.01 1.45 -0.71
CA GLU A 264 -19.43 1.43 -1.04
C GLU A 264 -19.74 2.17 -2.34
N GLY A 265 -20.92 1.91 -2.89
CA GLY A 265 -21.45 2.61 -4.04
C GLY A 265 -20.92 2.09 -5.38
N THR A 266 -20.91 2.94 -6.39
CA THR A 266 -20.57 2.61 -7.78
C THR A 266 -19.34 3.35 -8.31
N ASN A 267 -18.76 4.24 -7.54
CA ASN A 267 -17.55 4.97 -7.86
C ASN A 267 -16.84 5.35 -6.56
N ASN A 268 -15.65 4.86 -6.36
CA ASN A 268 -14.91 5.06 -5.12
C ASN A 268 -13.46 5.40 -5.43
N LEU A 269 -13.07 6.65 -5.22
CA LEU A 269 -11.76 7.18 -5.50
C LEU A 269 -11.16 7.82 -4.25
N ALA A 270 -10.01 7.33 -3.82
CA ALA A 270 -9.24 7.88 -2.72
C ALA A 270 -7.78 8.12 -3.13
N VAL A 271 -7.15 9.08 -2.48
CA VAL A 271 -5.71 9.29 -2.53
C VAL A 271 -5.15 9.12 -1.12
N SER A 272 -4.14 8.26 -1.00
CA SER A 272 -3.37 8.08 0.24
C SER A 272 -2.06 8.84 0.13
N ILE A 273 -1.81 9.71 1.08
CA ILE A 273 -0.57 10.46 1.22
C ILE A 273 0.21 9.81 2.35
N LEU A 274 1.27 9.09 2.00
CA LEU A 274 2.10 8.37 2.95
C LEU A 274 3.26 9.24 3.40
N PHE A 275 3.52 9.25 4.70
CA PHE A 275 4.66 9.96 5.26
C PHE A 275 5.41 9.11 6.29
N SER A 276 6.65 9.49 6.55
CA SER A 276 7.60 8.74 7.36
C SER A 276 7.06 8.34 8.72
N ARG A 277 7.54 7.23 9.25
CA ARG A 277 7.12 6.69 10.56
C ARG A 277 7.40 7.64 11.71
N MET A 278 8.49 8.39 11.65
CA MET A 278 8.92 9.34 12.68
C MET A 278 9.11 8.70 14.06
N ASP A 279 9.58 7.44 14.08
CA ASP A 279 9.88 6.73 15.32
C ASP A 279 11.05 7.39 16.07
N GLY A 280 11.03 7.26 17.38
CA GLY A 280 12.09 7.78 18.25
C GLY A 280 12.09 9.30 18.45
N LEU A 281 11.21 10.05 17.80
CA LEU A 281 11.12 11.50 18.00
C LEU A 281 10.18 11.83 19.15
N ASP A 282 10.69 12.51 20.17
CA ASP A 282 9.88 13.05 21.27
C ASP A 282 9.11 14.29 20.83
N GLU A 283 9.73 15.12 20.01
CA GLU A 283 9.19 16.36 19.44
C GLU A 283 9.58 16.45 17.97
N ILE A 284 8.87 17.25 17.20
CA ILE A 284 9.21 17.54 15.80
C ILE A 284 9.70 18.98 15.65
N ASP A 285 10.59 19.18 14.68
CA ASP A 285 10.99 20.50 14.25
C ASP A 285 9.81 21.22 13.57
N VAL A 286 9.39 22.34 14.16
CA VAL A 286 8.38 23.27 13.66
C VAL A 286 8.92 24.69 13.54
N SER A 287 10.23 24.85 13.43
CA SER A 287 10.92 26.15 13.39
C SER A 287 10.52 27.03 12.21
N ASP A 288 10.04 26.43 11.12
CA ASP A 288 9.51 27.10 9.94
C ASP A 288 8.03 27.51 10.08
N CYS A 289 7.34 27.06 11.15
CA CYS A 289 6.01 27.52 11.50
C CYS A 289 6.10 28.90 12.19
N ASN A 290 5.40 29.87 11.67
CA ASN A 290 5.44 31.25 12.20
C ASN A 290 4.06 31.92 12.14
N ASP A 291 3.99 33.16 12.59
CA ASP A 291 2.73 33.92 12.65
C ASP A 291 2.05 34.18 11.30
N LYS A 292 2.78 33.96 10.18
CA LYS A 292 2.25 34.08 8.81
C LYS A 292 1.77 32.75 8.27
N THR A 293 1.98 31.64 8.98
CA THR A 293 1.54 30.31 8.55
C THR A 293 0.02 30.25 8.58
N ASP A 294 -0.59 30.05 7.42
CA ASP A 294 -2.03 29.82 7.32
C ASP A 294 -2.35 28.34 7.59
N TYR A 295 -2.82 28.07 8.79
CA TYR A 295 -3.21 26.72 9.23
C TYR A 295 -4.56 26.24 8.68
N LYS A 296 -5.20 27.01 7.79
CA LYS A 296 -6.45 26.64 7.11
C LYS A 296 -6.25 26.49 5.61
N ALA A 297 -5.15 27.00 5.07
CA ALA A 297 -4.85 26.91 3.66
C ALA A 297 -4.50 25.46 3.25
N ILE A 298 -5.15 24.99 2.22
CA ILE A 298 -4.83 23.72 1.57
C ILE A 298 -3.69 23.97 0.58
N LYS A 299 -2.51 23.43 0.88
CA LYS A 299 -1.40 23.33 -0.06
C LYS A 299 -1.58 22.09 -0.91
N HIS A 300 -1.05 22.10 -2.13
CA HIS A 300 -1.12 20.97 -3.05
C HIS A 300 0.21 20.20 -3.07
N LEU A 301 0.15 18.91 -3.43
CA LEU A 301 1.30 17.99 -3.39
C LEU A 301 2.49 18.45 -4.24
N ASP A 302 2.29 19.21 -5.31
CA ASP A 302 3.35 19.76 -6.15
C ASP A 302 4.20 20.83 -5.44
N GLU A 303 3.74 21.33 -4.28
CA GLU A 303 4.51 22.25 -3.42
C GLU A 303 5.48 21.52 -2.47
N PHE A 304 5.47 20.18 -2.47
CA PHE A 304 6.24 19.37 -1.54
C PHE A 304 7.25 18.46 -2.24
N ASP A 305 8.30 18.14 -1.51
CA ASP A 305 9.15 17.04 -1.92
C ASP A 305 8.57 15.71 -1.46
N VAL A 306 8.40 14.78 -2.41
CA VAL A 306 7.94 13.43 -2.16
C VAL A 306 9.07 12.48 -2.53
N MET A 307 9.40 11.52 -1.66
CA MET A 307 10.53 10.61 -1.83
C MET A 307 10.43 9.82 -3.14
N TRP A 308 9.29 9.21 -3.36
CA TRP A 308 9.01 8.46 -4.57
C TRP A 308 8.00 9.21 -5.41
N LYS A 309 8.39 9.51 -6.65
CA LYS A 309 7.54 10.19 -7.64
C LYS A 309 7.50 9.36 -8.90
N TRP A 310 6.33 9.04 -9.34
CA TRP A 310 6.14 8.33 -10.59
C TRP A 310 5.61 9.25 -11.69
N ASN A 311 6.20 9.14 -12.88
CA ASN A 311 5.84 9.99 -14.01
C ASN A 311 4.63 9.49 -14.84
N GLY A 312 3.93 8.45 -14.37
CA GLY A 312 2.77 7.89 -15.07
C GLY A 312 3.11 6.93 -16.19
N SER A 313 4.36 6.50 -16.31
CA SER A 313 4.80 5.45 -17.24
C SER A 313 6.14 4.88 -16.77
N GLY A 314 6.52 3.69 -17.27
CA GLY A 314 7.79 3.07 -16.90
C GLY A 314 7.80 2.50 -15.49
N TYR A 315 8.91 2.64 -14.80
CA TYR A 315 9.11 2.11 -13.47
C TYR A 315 8.18 2.76 -12.42
N MET A 316 7.66 1.95 -11.51
CA MET A 316 6.81 2.38 -10.40
C MET A 316 7.42 1.92 -9.08
N SER A 317 7.47 2.82 -8.11
CA SER A 317 8.14 2.59 -6.83
C SER A 317 7.24 2.02 -5.72
N MET A 318 5.95 1.87 -5.96
CA MET A 318 4.95 1.50 -4.96
C MET A 318 5.42 0.36 -4.05
N GLY A 319 5.36 0.60 -2.75
CA GLY A 319 5.75 -0.37 -1.74
C GLY A 319 7.24 -0.46 -1.43
N ARG A 320 8.09 0.45 -1.94
CA ARG A 320 9.54 0.47 -1.64
C ARG A 320 9.88 0.81 -0.21
N GLY A 321 9.02 1.55 0.43
CA GLY A 321 9.21 1.83 1.82
C GLY A 321 9.88 3.17 2.14
N ASP A 322 10.04 3.41 3.43
CA ASP A 322 10.73 4.58 3.97
C ASP A 322 12.23 4.30 4.03
N LEU A 323 12.96 4.78 3.02
CA LEU A 323 14.39 4.59 2.91
C LEU A 323 15.16 5.11 4.12
N VAL A 324 14.68 6.18 4.74
CA VAL A 324 15.40 6.78 5.87
C VAL A 324 15.40 5.86 7.08
N TYR A 325 14.22 5.31 7.41
CA TYR A 325 14.09 4.46 8.59
C TYR A 325 14.82 3.11 8.42
N GLY A 326 14.58 2.41 7.32
CA GLY A 326 15.19 1.11 7.07
C GLY A 326 16.71 1.20 7.03
N HIS A 327 17.22 2.05 6.15
CA HIS A 327 18.66 2.13 5.92
C HIS A 327 19.46 2.76 7.06
N GLN A 328 18.84 3.59 7.91
CA GLN A 328 19.52 4.03 9.14
C GLN A 328 19.78 2.86 10.09
N GLN A 329 18.80 1.97 10.26
CA GLN A 329 18.98 0.79 11.11
C GLN A 329 19.99 -0.18 10.50
N ASP A 330 19.91 -0.42 9.19
CA ASP A 330 20.85 -1.28 8.47
C ASP A 330 22.30 -0.78 8.58
N LEU A 331 22.52 0.55 8.52
CA LEU A 331 23.84 1.14 8.72
C LEU A 331 24.37 0.90 10.14
N ILE A 332 23.51 1.09 11.16
CA ILE A 332 23.89 0.85 12.56
C ILE A 332 24.21 -0.63 12.78
N GLU A 333 23.41 -1.53 12.23
CA GLU A 333 23.67 -2.97 12.29
C GLU A 333 25.00 -3.33 11.62
N ASN A 334 25.27 -2.80 10.43
CA ASN A 334 26.53 -3.01 9.72
C ASN A 334 27.73 -2.55 10.54
N ILE A 335 27.71 -1.35 11.14
CA ILE A 335 28.78 -0.86 12.00
C ILE A 335 29.02 -1.81 13.18
N ASN A 336 27.95 -2.25 13.82
CA ASN A 336 28.03 -3.18 14.95
C ASN A 336 28.58 -4.56 14.54
N ASP A 337 28.22 -5.06 13.37
CA ASP A 337 28.65 -6.37 12.86
C ASP A 337 30.14 -6.34 12.47
N PHE A 338 30.64 -5.24 11.89
CA PHE A 338 32.07 -5.05 11.64
C PHE A 338 32.88 -4.84 12.93
N GLY A 339 32.24 -4.33 13.99
CA GLY A 339 32.86 -4.03 15.27
C GLY A 339 33.81 -2.81 15.24
N GLU A 340 33.75 -2.01 14.18
CA GLU A 340 34.46 -0.76 14.01
C GLU A 340 33.71 0.18 13.04
N ASP A 341 34.07 1.48 13.07
CA ASP A 341 33.52 2.49 12.16
C ASP A 341 33.83 2.15 10.71
N LEU A 342 32.82 2.31 9.84
CA LEU A 342 32.92 1.92 8.43
C LEU A 342 33.75 2.94 7.63
N THR A 343 34.63 2.45 6.77
CA THR A 343 35.17 3.22 5.65
C THR A 343 34.22 3.16 4.44
N VAL A 344 34.42 4.04 3.46
CA VAL A 344 33.62 4.02 2.22
C VAL A 344 33.74 2.69 1.47
N ASP A 345 34.91 2.04 1.53
CA ASP A 345 35.16 0.75 0.87
C ASP A 345 34.38 -0.37 1.60
N MET A 346 34.41 -0.41 2.94
CA MET A 346 33.66 -1.35 3.75
C MET A 346 32.14 -1.18 3.53
N LEU A 347 31.67 0.07 3.49
CA LEU A 347 30.26 0.36 3.19
C LEU A 347 29.87 -0.11 1.79
N SER A 348 30.72 0.12 0.79
CA SER A 348 30.47 -0.35 -0.58
C SER A 348 30.43 -1.87 -0.66
N GLU A 349 31.37 -2.54 0.01
CA GLU A 349 31.43 -4.01 0.04
C GLU A 349 30.23 -4.62 0.77
N SER A 350 29.83 -4.08 1.92
CA SER A 350 28.68 -4.57 2.68
C SER A 350 27.36 -4.49 1.90
N GLN A 351 27.23 -3.50 1.02
CA GLN A 351 26.06 -3.30 0.18
C GLN A 351 26.16 -4.03 -1.18
N GLY A 352 27.23 -4.80 -1.43
CA GLY A 352 27.43 -5.48 -2.70
C GLY A 352 27.51 -4.53 -3.90
N LEU A 353 27.87 -3.25 -3.65
CA LEU A 353 27.90 -2.22 -4.67
C LEU A 353 29.23 -2.27 -5.41
N VAL A 354 29.19 -2.64 -6.68
CA VAL A 354 30.29 -2.40 -7.61
C VAL A 354 30.14 -0.97 -8.12
N ALA A 355 31.14 -0.14 -7.85
CA ALA A 355 31.14 1.25 -8.28
C ALA A 355 30.90 1.36 -9.79
N GLY A 356 29.83 2.03 -10.19
CA GLY A 356 29.60 2.46 -11.57
C GLY A 356 28.47 1.77 -12.36
N GLU A 357 27.78 0.80 -11.80
CA GLU A 357 26.70 0.10 -12.51
C GLU A 357 25.29 0.50 -12.04
N ALA A 358 24.80 1.62 -12.52
CA ALA A 358 23.36 1.82 -12.57
C ALA A 358 22.83 1.31 -13.91
N PRO A 359 21.77 0.52 -13.97
CA PRO A 359 21.18 0.08 -15.22
C PRO A 359 20.40 1.22 -15.89
N LYS A 360 21.12 2.21 -16.42
CA LYS A 360 20.54 3.37 -17.13
C LYS A 360 19.63 2.99 -18.29
N GLU A 361 19.84 1.82 -18.87
CA GLU A 361 19.02 1.34 -20.00
C GLU A 361 17.60 0.96 -19.58
N LYS A 362 17.38 0.51 -18.35
CA LYS A 362 16.06 0.13 -17.84
C LYS A 362 15.35 1.25 -17.09
N PHE A 363 16.11 2.15 -16.49
CA PHE A 363 15.60 3.24 -15.64
C PHE A 363 16.30 4.57 -16.00
N PRO A 364 15.92 5.18 -17.13
CA PRO A 364 16.61 6.35 -17.67
C PRO A 364 16.57 7.58 -16.75
N ASP A 365 15.59 7.62 -15.84
CA ASP A 365 15.39 8.74 -14.90
C ASP A 365 16.21 8.62 -13.61
N LEU A 366 16.98 7.52 -13.44
CA LEU A 366 17.80 7.32 -12.26
C LEU A 366 19.22 7.84 -12.49
N GLU A 367 19.70 8.65 -11.57
CA GLU A 367 21.08 9.10 -11.55
C GLU A 367 22.04 7.91 -11.31
N ALA A 368 23.30 8.03 -11.76
CA ALA A 368 24.30 7.03 -11.47
C ALA A 368 24.57 6.97 -9.96
N ARG A 369 24.68 5.74 -9.43
CA ARG A 369 25.00 5.53 -8.01
C ARG A 369 26.28 6.24 -7.60
N ASN A 370 26.23 6.95 -6.48
CA ASN A 370 27.38 7.69 -5.93
C ASN A 370 27.50 7.47 -4.43
N ILE A 371 27.96 6.28 -4.06
CA ILE A 371 28.12 5.88 -2.66
C ILE A 371 29.16 6.76 -1.94
N SER A 372 30.19 7.21 -2.64
CA SER A 372 31.19 8.11 -2.05
C SER A 372 30.55 9.43 -1.63
N ARG A 373 29.66 9.98 -2.44
CA ARG A 373 28.92 11.19 -2.06
C ARG A 373 27.96 10.95 -0.93
N ALA A 374 27.30 9.81 -0.89
CA ALA A 374 26.44 9.43 0.23
C ALA A 374 27.25 9.32 1.53
N PHE A 375 28.41 8.69 1.47
CA PHE A 375 29.32 8.58 2.61
C PHE A 375 29.76 9.96 3.11
N GLU A 376 30.21 10.87 2.22
CA GLU A 376 30.55 12.24 2.58
C GLU A 376 29.44 13.02 3.29
N LEU A 377 28.18 12.74 2.97
CA LEU A 377 27.04 13.39 3.61
C LEU A 377 26.75 12.83 5.00
N LEU A 378 27.17 11.60 5.28
CA LEU A 378 26.97 10.90 6.54
C LEU A 378 28.16 11.06 7.49
N ASP A 379 29.40 11.17 6.96
CA ASP A 379 30.64 11.43 7.72
C ASP A 379 30.66 12.90 8.18
N LEU A 380 29.98 13.16 9.31
CA LEU A 380 29.74 14.52 9.79
C LEU A 380 31.01 15.22 10.29
N ASN A 381 32.01 14.46 10.77
CA ASN A 381 33.25 14.99 11.28
C ASN A 381 34.37 14.99 10.23
N GLY A 382 34.18 14.40 9.07
CA GLY A 382 35.12 14.39 7.94
C GLY A 382 36.36 13.54 8.18
N ASN A 383 36.27 12.51 9.04
CA ASN A 383 37.43 11.68 9.40
C ASN A 383 37.64 10.49 8.45
N GLY A 384 36.74 10.28 7.48
CA GLY A 384 36.75 9.16 6.54
C GLY A 384 36.27 7.84 7.14
N ARG A 385 35.58 7.91 8.28
CA ARG A 385 34.95 6.78 8.97
C ARG A 385 33.55 7.16 9.41
N LEU A 386 32.63 6.24 9.30
CA LEU A 386 31.22 6.42 9.69
C LEU A 386 30.96 5.68 10.98
N SER A 387 30.67 6.41 12.04
CA SER A 387 30.31 5.88 13.37
C SER A 387 28.80 5.76 13.56
N VAL A 388 28.36 5.02 14.58
CA VAL A 388 26.96 4.94 14.98
C VAL A 388 26.39 6.32 15.32
N GLU A 389 27.17 7.15 16.07
CA GLU A 389 26.76 8.49 16.48
C GLU A 389 26.52 9.42 15.28
N GLU A 390 27.30 9.25 14.20
CA GLU A 390 27.13 10.04 12.97
C GLU A 390 25.87 9.58 12.21
N VAL A 391 25.61 8.27 12.15
CA VAL A 391 24.39 7.74 11.53
C VAL A 391 23.14 8.17 12.31
N GLU A 392 23.19 8.14 13.65
CA GLU A 392 22.10 8.64 14.50
C GLU A 392 21.90 10.14 14.35
N GLY A 393 22.98 10.91 14.20
CA GLY A 393 22.97 12.36 14.01
C GLY A 393 22.75 12.81 12.57
N ALA A 394 22.71 11.89 11.62
CA ALA A 394 22.58 12.23 10.19
C ALA A 394 21.24 12.91 9.87
N THR A 395 21.28 13.85 8.93
CA THR A 395 20.05 14.50 8.46
C THR A 395 19.20 13.53 7.65
N TRP A 396 17.89 13.77 7.66
CA TRP A 396 16.96 12.99 6.85
C TRP A 396 17.33 13.01 5.36
N ASP A 397 17.77 14.14 4.84
CA ASP A 397 18.20 14.27 3.45
C ASP A 397 19.45 13.45 3.13
N ALA A 398 20.41 13.37 4.05
CA ALA A 398 21.61 12.54 3.89
C ALA A 398 21.24 11.04 3.88
N LEU A 399 20.42 10.59 4.82
CA LEU A 399 19.97 9.20 4.87
C LEU A 399 19.10 8.84 3.66
N ARG A 400 18.22 9.74 3.23
CA ARG A 400 17.44 9.56 2.00
C ARG A 400 18.35 9.44 0.77
N TYR A 401 19.34 10.32 0.66
CA TYR A 401 20.31 10.25 -0.45
C TYR A 401 21.05 8.91 -0.44
N TYR A 402 21.52 8.48 0.73
CA TYR A 402 22.17 7.18 0.90
C TYR A 402 21.22 6.04 0.47
N GLY A 403 19.99 5.99 0.98
CA GLY A 403 19.01 4.98 0.61
C GLY A 403 18.78 4.89 -0.89
N LEU A 404 18.70 6.02 -1.59
CA LEU A 404 18.59 6.07 -3.05
C LEU A 404 19.82 5.50 -3.77
N GLN A 405 21.01 5.52 -3.15
CA GLN A 405 22.21 4.93 -3.74
C GLN A 405 22.26 3.41 -3.64
N ILE A 406 21.72 2.86 -2.54
CA ILE A 406 21.80 1.42 -2.25
C ILE A 406 20.55 0.64 -2.66
N GLU A 407 19.45 1.32 -2.87
CA GLU A 407 18.19 0.68 -3.27
C GLU A 407 18.38 -0.17 -4.53
N GLU A 408 17.92 -1.40 -4.49
CA GLU A 408 17.90 -2.27 -5.66
C GLU A 408 16.84 -1.79 -6.65
N TYR A 409 17.28 -1.26 -7.77
CA TYR A 409 16.40 -0.83 -8.86
C TYR A 409 15.90 -1.99 -9.73
N GLU A 410 16.51 -3.15 -9.61
CA GLU A 410 16.00 -4.37 -10.23
C GLU A 410 15.28 -5.20 -9.18
N PRO A 411 14.02 -5.49 -9.41
CA PRO A 411 13.37 -6.55 -8.66
C PRO A 411 13.98 -7.87 -9.12
N SER A 412 14.96 -8.33 -8.39
CA SER A 412 15.67 -9.56 -8.64
C SER A 412 14.78 -10.75 -8.47
N ASN A 413 13.71 -11.01 -9.02
CA ASN A 413 12.74 -12.10 -8.95
C ASN A 413 11.35 -11.73 -8.46
N SER A 414 10.97 -10.46 -8.46
CA SER A 414 9.61 -10.08 -8.10
C SER A 414 8.68 -10.26 -9.30
N TYR A 415 7.84 -11.26 -9.25
CA TYR A 415 6.80 -11.56 -10.22
C TYR A 415 5.86 -10.36 -10.49
N ILE A 416 5.70 -9.48 -9.54
CA ILE A 416 4.83 -8.31 -9.58
C ILE A 416 5.36 -7.25 -10.56
N PHE A 417 6.65 -7.14 -10.72
CA PHE A 417 7.31 -6.08 -11.47
C PHE A 417 7.20 -6.21 -12.99
N GLU A 418 7.26 -7.40 -13.53
CA GLU A 418 7.11 -7.57 -14.97
C GLU A 418 5.71 -7.15 -15.43
N TYR A 419 4.68 -7.43 -14.62
CA TYR A 419 3.33 -6.94 -14.84
C TYR A 419 3.25 -5.43 -14.80
N SER A 420 4.03 -4.79 -13.91
CA SER A 420 4.09 -3.33 -13.82
C SER A 420 4.84 -2.69 -14.97
N LEU A 421 5.79 -3.42 -15.57
CA LEU A 421 6.63 -2.92 -16.67
C LEU A 421 6.01 -3.12 -18.06
N ILE A 422 5.19 -4.15 -18.23
CA ILE A 422 4.51 -4.41 -19.52
C ILE A 422 3.07 -3.92 -19.40
N PRO A 423 2.72 -2.80 -20.05
CA PRO A 423 1.36 -2.27 -20.01
C PRO A 423 0.33 -3.28 -20.52
N TYR A 424 -0.79 -3.36 -19.84
CA TYR A 424 -1.91 -4.23 -20.21
C TYR A 424 -2.29 -4.11 -21.69
N GLU A 425 -2.32 -2.89 -22.23
CA GLU A 425 -2.63 -2.66 -23.64
C GLU A 425 -1.65 -3.35 -24.60
N LYS A 426 -0.38 -3.48 -24.24
CA LYS A 426 0.59 -4.22 -25.04
C LYS A 426 0.31 -5.72 -25.02
N VAL A 427 -0.07 -6.26 -23.85
CA VAL A 427 -0.47 -7.66 -23.71
C VAL A 427 -1.73 -7.93 -24.55
N ARG A 428 -2.75 -7.08 -24.38
CA ARG A 428 -4.01 -7.13 -25.15
C ARG A 428 -3.79 -7.02 -26.65
N TRP A 429 -2.95 -6.07 -27.07
CA TRP A 429 -2.55 -5.94 -28.48
C TRP A 429 -1.94 -7.25 -28.98
N LEU A 430 -0.99 -7.84 -28.26
CA LEU A 430 -0.34 -9.09 -28.68
C LEU A 430 -1.35 -10.22 -28.81
N VAL A 431 -2.25 -10.39 -27.85
CA VAL A 431 -3.34 -11.37 -27.89
C VAL A 431 -4.19 -11.17 -29.15
N THR A 432 -4.62 -9.94 -29.41
CA THR A 432 -5.41 -9.60 -30.60
C THR A 432 -4.67 -9.92 -31.89
N GLU A 433 -3.38 -9.56 -31.98
CA GLU A 433 -2.56 -9.88 -33.16
C GLU A 433 -2.34 -11.39 -33.37
N CYS A 434 -2.27 -12.13 -32.25
CA CYS A 434 -2.18 -13.59 -32.33
C CYS A 434 -3.44 -14.20 -32.96
N PHE A 435 -4.64 -13.76 -32.55
CA PHE A 435 -5.89 -14.31 -33.06
C PHE A 435 -6.27 -13.83 -34.47
N LYS A 436 -5.65 -12.76 -34.99
CA LYS A 436 -5.69 -12.43 -36.43
C LYS A 436 -4.97 -13.46 -37.31
N ARG A 437 -4.00 -14.21 -36.74
CA ARG A 437 -3.10 -15.10 -37.47
C ARG A 437 -3.30 -16.59 -37.18
N TYR A 438 -3.86 -16.89 -36.01
CA TYR A 438 -3.96 -18.24 -35.49
C TYR A 438 -5.36 -18.49 -34.91
N GLU A 439 -6.00 -19.59 -35.33
CA GLU A 439 -7.29 -20.00 -34.74
C GLU A 439 -7.14 -20.49 -33.30
N LYS A 440 -5.97 -21.05 -33.00
CA LYS A 440 -5.63 -21.60 -31.68
C LYS A 440 -4.22 -21.20 -31.29
N LEU A 441 -4.09 -20.87 -30.02
CA LEU A 441 -2.82 -20.44 -29.42
C LEU A 441 -2.40 -21.49 -28.36
N THR A 442 -1.34 -22.26 -28.63
CA THR A 442 -0.77 -23.16 -27.62
C THR A 442 0.17 -22.41 -26.69
N ARG A 443 0.35 -22.92 -25.47
CA ARG A 443 1.25 -22.34 -24.47
C ARG A 443 2.65 -22.04 -25.03
N ALA A 444 3.29 -23.03 -25.63
CA ALA A 444 4.63 -22.85 -26.17
C ALA A 444 4.73 -21.79 -27.26
N LYS A 445 3.68 -21.63 -28.08
CA LYS A 445 3.61 -20.58 -29.09
C LYS A 445 3.39 -19.19 -28.47
N TRP A 446 2.51 -19.11 -27.49
CA TRP A 446 2.28 -17.88 -26.75
C TRP A 446 3.56 -17.41 -26.07
N VAL A 447 4.22 -18.26 -25.27
CA VAL A 447 5.47 -17.94 -24.58
C VAL A 447 6.50 -17.36 -25.55
N LYS A 448 6.71 -18.03 -26.69
CA LYS A 448 7.65 -17.53 -27.71
C LYS A 448 7.27 -16.15 -28.25
N LEU A 449 5.99 -15.90 -28.47
CA LEU A 449 5.49 -14.63 -29.00
C LEU A 449 5.57 -13.52 -27.95
N TYR A 450 5.22 -13.83 -26.71
CA TYR A 450 5.29 -12.92 -25.56
C TYR A 450 6.73 -12.42 -25.35
N VAL A 451 7.67 -13.35 -25.17
CA VAL A 451 9.09 -13.02 -24.97
C VAL A 451 9.65 -12.22 -26.15
N LYS A 452 9.33 -12.63 -27.39
CA LYS A 452 9.83 -11.95 -28.58
C LYS A 452 9.30 -10.51 -28.73
N ASN A 453 8.00 -10.32 -28.54
CA ASN A 453 7.33 -9.06 -28.89
C ASN A 453 7.26 -8.07 -27.72
N LEU A 454 7.08 -8.58 -26.49
CA LEU A 454 6.93 -7.75 -25.30
C LEU A 454 8.22 -7.65 -24.47
N LYS A 455 9.23 -8.49 -24.80
CA LYS A 455 10.50 -8.61 -24.05
C LYS A 455 10.31 -9.03 -22.59
N GLY A 456 9.18 -9.64 -22.26
CA GLY A 456 8.92 -10.22 -20.95
C GLY A 456 9.56 -11.59 -20.77
N THR A 457 9.43 -12.16 -19.57
CA THR A 457 10.00 -13.48 -19.25
C THR A 457 9.08 -14.63 -19.66
N GLU A 458 9.64 -15.84 -19.80
CA GLU A 458 8.86 -17.06 -20.04
C GLU A 458 7.91 -17.37 -18.87
N HIS A 459 8.33 -17.03 -17.66
CA HIS A 459 7.55 -17.22 -16.46
C HIS A 459 6.22 -16.45 -16.54
N TYR A 460 6.27 -15.15 -16.81
CA TYR A 460 5.05 -14.32 -16.93
C TYR A 460 4.22 -14.63 -18.16
N ALA A 461 4.87 -15.01 -19.26
CA ALA A 461 4.14 -15.51 -20.40
C ALA A 461 3.25 -16.71 -20.03
N ASN A 462 3.75 -17.60 -19.18
CA ASN A 462 2.98 -18.75 -18.68
C ASN A 462 1.83 -18.31 -17.76
N ILE A 463 2.07 -17.37 -16.86
CA ILE A 463 1.01 -16.82 -15.96
C ILE A 463 -0.12 -16.17 -16.78
N VAL A 464 0.23 -15.35 -17.78
CA VAL A 464 -0.76 -14.73 -18.66
C VAL A 464 -1.53 -15.80 -19.44
N PHE A 465 -0.83 -16.83 -19.93
CA PHE A 465 -1.49 -17.94 -20.62
C PHE A 465 -2.48 -18.67 -19.70
N ASP A 466 -2.11 -18.93 -18.46
CA ASP A 466 -3.00 -19.57 -17.47
C ASP A 466 -4.24 -18.73 -17.20
N GLY A 467 -4.08 -17.40 -17.14
CA GLY A 467 -5.20 -16.46 -17.02
C GLY A 467 -6.16 -16.48 -18.21
N LEU A 468 -5.62 -16.67 -19.43
CA LEU A 468 -6.40 -16.73 -20.65
C LEU A 468 -7.05 -18.13 -20.89
N ALA A 469 -6.30 -19.19 -20.59
CA ALA A 469 -6.68 -20.56 -20.89
C ALA A 469 -7.47 -21.24 -19.74
N GLY A 470 -7.42 -20.72 -18.53
CA GLY A 470 -7.88 -21.44 -17.35
C GLY A 470 -7.08 -22.73 -17.16
N SER A 471 -7.76 -23.88 -17.19
CA SER A 471 -7.11 -25.20 -17.11
C SER A 471 -6.79 -25.84 -18.47
N ALA A 472 -7.01 -25.14 -19.58
CA ALA A 472 -6.81 -25.67 -20.93
C ALA A 472 -5.36 -25.46 -21.42
N ASP A 473 -4.86 -26.34 -22.28
CA ASP A 473 -3.55 -26.19 -22.92
C ASP A 473 -3.56 -25.34 -24.19
N VAL A 474 -4.74 -24.85 -24.56
CA VAL A 474 -4.96 -24.07 -25.78
C VAL A 474 -5.96 -22.98 -25.48
N VAL A 475 -5.70 -21.78 -25.96
CA VAL A 475 -6.61 -20.63 -25.96
C VAL A 475 -7.20 -20.46 -27.36
N VAL A 476 -8.50 -20.20 -27.45
CA VAL A 476 -9.20 -19.85 -28.70
C VAL A 476 -9.77 -18.43 -28.59
N ALA A 477 -10.13 -17.84 -29.71
CA ALA A 477 -10.56 -16.43 -29.74
C ALA A 477 -11.77 -16.15 -28.82
N SER A 478 -12.66 -17.12 -28.63
CA SER A 478 -13.80 -17.00 -27.72
C SER A 478 -13.45 -16.95 -26.23
N ASP A 479 -12.23 -17.33 -25.86
CA ASP A 479 -11.79 -17.34 -24.47
C ASP A 479 -11.29 -15.95 -24.02
N VAL A 480 -11.17 -15.00 -24.96
CA VAL A 480 -10.50 -13.70 -24.79
C VAL A 480 -11.46 -12.51 -25.01
N THR A 481 -12.70 -12.76 -25.35
CA THR A 481 -13.76 -11.78 -25.45
C THR A 481 -14.52 -11.75 -24.11
#